data_f2101902c6e3f6e81e0e0e6436b3c41a
#
_entry.id   f2101902c6e3f6e81e0e0e6436b3c41a
#
_cell.length_a   1.000
_cell.length_b   1.000
_cell.length_c   1.000
_cell.angle_alpha   90.00
_cell.angle_beta   90.00
_cell.angle_gamma   90.00
#
_symmetry.space_group_name_H-M   'P 1'
#
loop_
_entity.id
_entity.type
_entity.pdbx_description
1 polymer ?
#
loop_
_entity_poly.entity_id
_entity_poly.type
_entity_poly.pdbx_seq_one_letter_code
_entity_poly.pdbx_strand_id
1 'polypeptide(L)'
;MRIVQRINHNAALCIDGDGREVIALGKGVGYPQGTDELAPAQISRTFYGVDARYLPLLNEIDPAVFEFSSQLADAARGLVSYELGANLAFTLADHIAFIIQRVQDNMAIRMPFAHDIRYSYPMEYKLGKLAIERMRELFGIPVPESEAAGIAMSIISSQVVPSSKAKSVSARRNDRVLDQCTRIVEQEMRVRIDRESFDFARFATHLQYLFERVSGDAAPLEGNEALVKSMREEYPRVFACAEDVGRAITTSYGGELAEDELLYLSLHINRLCEKVEAPGGGR
;
A
#
# COMPACT_ATOMS: atom_id res chain seq x y z
N MET A 1 7.16 -27.65 10.41
CA MET A 1 7.33 -26.25 10.88
C MET A 1 6.67 -26.11 12.24
N ARG A 2 7.26 -25.33 13.15
CA ARG A 2 6.70 -25.11 14.48
C ARG A 2 5.98 -23.76 14.54
N ILE A 3 4.72 -23.74 14.96
CA ILE A 3 3.92 -22.52 15.15
C ILE A 3 4.49 -21.75 16.35
N VAL A 4 4.70 -20.45 16.15
CA VAL A 4 5.08 -19.48 17.18
C VAL A 4 3.87 -18.65 17.59
N GLN A 5 3.07 -18.23 16.58
CA GLN A 5 1.88 -17.42 16.79
C GLN A 5 0.81 -17.80 15.77
N ARG A 6 -0.41 -18.02 16.24
CA ARG A 6 -1.59 -18.14 15.37
C ARG A 6 -2.13 -16.77 15.05
N ILE A 7 -2.24 -16.45 13.75
CA ILE A 7 -2.71 -15.14 13.28
C ILE A 7 -4.23 -15.20 13.09
N ASN A 8 -4.70 -16.16 12.30
CA ASN A 8 -6.12 -16.47 12.11
C ASN A 8 -6.29 -17.95 11.78
N HIS A 9 -7.50 -18.41 11.45
CA HIS A 9 -7.79 -19.82 11.17
C HIS A 9 -6.91 -20.43 10.06
N ASN A 10 -6.43 -19.63 9.11
CA ASN A 10 -5.70 -20.08 7.92
C ASN A 10 -4.27 -19.54 7.83
N ALA A 11 -3.80 -18.83 8.86
CA ALA A 11 -2.47 -18.22 8.88
C ALA A 11 -1.80 -18.37 10.24
N ALA A 12 -0.52 -18.70 10.23
CA ALA A 12 0.33 -18.76 11.42
C ALA A 12 1.75 -18.27 11.13
N LEU A 13 2.37 -17.61 12.10
CA LEU A 13 3.79 -17.35 12.14
C LEU A 13 4.47 -18.60 12.68
N CYS A 14 5.44 -19.11 11.96
CA CYS A 14 6.14 -20.37 12.23
C CYS A 14 7.65 -20.18 12.22
N ILE A 15 8.34 -21.16 12.77
CA ILE A 15 9.79 -21.37 12.56
C ILE A 15 9.95 -22.62 11.68
N ASP A 16 10.74 -22.49 10.61
CA ASP A 16 11.07 -23.61 9.74
C ASP A 16 12.17 -24.51 10.30
N GLY A 17 12.59 -25.53 9.54
CA GLY A 17 13.64 -26.46 9.93
C GLY A 17 15.03 -25.83 10.08
N ASP A 18 15.25 -24.69 9.45
CA ASP A 18 16.51 -23.92 9.48
C ASP A 18 16.50 -22.81 10.56
N GLY A 19 15.42 -22.73 11.35
CA GLY A 19 15.28 -21.72 12.40
C GLY A 19 14.84 -20.33 11.90
N ARG A 20 14.38 -20.21 10.66
CA ARG A 20 13.91 -18.93 10.09
C ARG A 20 12.43 -18.73 10.34
N GLU A 21 12.05 -17.47 10.61
CA GLU A 21 10.65 -17.08 10.69
C GLU A 21 9.99 -17.15 9.30
N VAL A 22 8.78 -17.70 9.27
CA VAL A 22 7.98 -17.87 8.05
C VAL A 22 6.50 -17.75 8.36
N ILE A 23 5.77 -17.02 7.54
CA ILE A 23 4.32 -17.02 7.57
C ILE A 23 3.84 -18.21 6.74
N ALA A 24 3.11 -19.13 7.37
CA ALA A 24 2.49 -20.28 6.72
C ALA A 24 1.00 -20.02 6.53
N LEU A 25 0.53 -20.16 5.30
CA LEU A 25 -0.88 -20.13 4.95
C LEU A 25 -1.35 -21.51 4.53
N GLY A 26 -2.57 -21.84 4.91
CA GLY A 26 -3.22 -23.10 4.54
C GLY A 26 -4.52 -23.30 5.32
N LYS A 27 -5.42 -24.11 4.78
CA LYS A 27 -6.72 -24.35 5.40
C LYS A 27 -6.54 -24.95 6.81
N GLY A 28 -6.97 -24.21 7.82
CA GLY A 28 -6.92 -24.64 9.21
C GLY A 28 -5.54 -24.60 9.87
N VAL A 29 -4.52 -24.01 9.23
CA VAL A 29 -3.15 -23.90 9.77
C VAL A 29 -3.11 -23.24 11.14
N GLY A 30 -3.93 -22.22 11.34
CA GLY A 30 -3.99 -21.52 12.63
C GLY A 30 -4.98 -22.12 13.65
N TYR A 31 -5.70 -23.18 13.30
CA TYR A 31 -6.62 -23.83 14.24
C TYR A 31 -5.84 -24.60 15.31
N PRO A 32 -6.26 -24.56 16.60
CA PRO A 32 -5.66 -25.39 17.64
C PRO A 32 -5.89 -26.89 17.33
N GLN A 33 -4.83 -27.62 17.03
CA GLN A 33 -4.89 -29.05 16.69
C GLN A 33 -4.25 -29.95 17.76
N GLY A 34 -4.04 -29.42 18.96
CA GLY A 34 -3.37 -30.16 20.05
C GLY A 34 -1.84 -30.27 19.89
N THR A 35 -1.30 -29.79 18.78
CA THR A 35 0.15 -29.69 18.51
C THR A 35 0.47 -28.33 17.88
N ASP A 36 1.70 -27.85 18.11
CA ASP A 36 2.23 -26.66 17.45
C ASP A 36 3.09 -27.00 16.22
N GLU A 37 3.06 -28.26 15.76
CA GLU A 37 3.75 -28.68 14.56
C GLU A 37 2.82 -28.74 13.36
N LEU A 38 3.24 -28.10 12.26
CA LEU A 38 2.55 -28.15 10.97
C LEU A 38 3.23 -29.15 10.03
N ALA A 39 2.43 -30.06 9.49
CA ALA A 39 2.87 -30.94 8.41
C ALA A 39 2.91 -30.14 7.07
N PRO A 40 3.87 -30.42 6.16
CA PRO A 40 3.96 -29.75 4.87
C PRO A 40 2.66 -29.81 4.04
N ALA A 41 1.91 -30.88 4.13
CA ALA A 41 0.64 -31.08 3.41
C ALA A 41 -0.49 -30.10 3.84
N GLN A 42 -0.36 -29.45 5.00
CA GLN A 42 -1.32 -28.47 5.49
C GLN A 42 -1.03 -27.06 4.96
N ILE A 43 0.15 -26.85 4.40
CA ILE A 43 0.65 -25.55 3.99
C ILE A 43 0.41 -25.37 2.50
N SER A 44 -0.37 -24.38 2.12
CA SER A 44 -0.58 -24.02 0.72
C SER A 44 0.45 -23.00 0.21
N ARG A 45 0.94 -22.12 1.09
CA ARG A 45 1.89 -21.05 0.74
C ARG A 45 2.73 -20.65 1.95
N THR A 46 3.94 -20.19 1.68
CA THR A 46 4.85 -19.63 2.69
C THR A 46 5.41 -18.29 2.26
N PHE A 47 5.64 -17.39 3.23
CA PHE A 47 6.30 -16.10 2.99
C PHE A 47 7.43 -15.93 3.99
N TYR A 48 8.63 -15.69 3.47
CA TYR A 48 9.85 -15.44 4.23
C TYR A 48 10.21 -13.94 4.20
N GLY A 49 10.78 -13.45 5.31
CA GLY A 49 11.30 -12.09 5.39
C GLY A 49 10.22 -11.00 5.34
N VAL A 50 8.97 -11.35 5.65
CA VAL A 50 7.89 -10.38 5.75
C VAL A 50 8.04 -9.58 7.03
N ASP A 51 7.91 -8.26 6.94
CA ASP A 51 7.92 -7.36 8.08
C ASP A 51 6.67 -7.59 8.94
N ALA A 52 6.87 -7.69 10.26
CA ALA A 52 5.79 -7.98 11.21
C ALA A 52 4.63 -6.97 11.16
N ARG A 53 4.87 -5.74 10.71
CA ARG A 53 3.84 -4.70 10.49
C ARG A 53 2.74 -5.12 9.52
N TYR A 54 3.03 -6.07 8.61
CA TYR A 54 2.06 -6.55 7.63
C TYR A 54 1.15 -7.69 8.16
N LEU A 55 1.47 -8.29 9.31
CA LEU A 55 0.71 -9.42 9.86
C LEU A 55 -0.78 -9.09 10.11
N PRO A 56 -1.15 -7.89 10.61
CA PRO A 56 -2.56 -7.53 10.79
C PRO A 56 -3.41 -7.64 9.53
N LEU A 57 -2.83 -7.41 8.35
CA LEU A 57 -3.56 -7.50 7.07
C LEU A 57 -4.15 -8.89 6.81
N LEU A 58 -3.55 -9.95 7.34
CA LEU A 58 -4.08 -11.31 7.22
C LEU A 58 -5.43 -11.49 7.93
N ASN A 59 -5.77 -10.62 8.88
CA ASN A 59 -7.08 -10.61 9.55
C ASN A 59 -8.08 -9.66 8.89
N GLU A 60 -7.59 -8.65 8.17
CA GLU A 60 -8.41 -7.57 7.62
C GLU A 60 -8.82 -7.82 6.17
N ILE A 61 -7.96 -8.50 5.40
CA ILE A 61 -8.16 -8.70 3.96
C ILE A 61 -8.85 -10.04 3.68
N ASP A 62 -9.81 -10.00 2.77
CA ASP A 62 -10.47 -11.20 2.28
C ASP A 62 -9.45 -12.22 1.74
N PRO A 63 -9.51 -13.50 2.13
CA PRO A 63 -8.57 -14.53 1.68
C PRO A 63 -8.47 -14.67 0.16
N ALA A 64 -9.56 -14.44 -0.60
CA ALA A 64 -9.52 -14.52 -2.06
C ALA A 64 -8.74 -13.34 -2.65
N VAL A 65 -8.86 -12.14 -2.06
CA VAL A 65 -8.06 -10.96 -2.45
C VAL A 65 -6.59 -11.21 -2.15
N PHE A 66 -6.27 -11.78 -0.98
CA PHE A 66 -4.90 -12.08 -0.61
C PHE A 66 -4.26 -13.14 -1.51
N GLU A 67 -4.99 -14.21 -1.85
CA GLU A 67 -4.51 -15.24 -2.76
C GLU A 67 -4.27 -14.68 -4.17
N PHE A 68 -5.20 -13.90 -4.71
CA PHE A 68 -5.04 -13.21 -5.98
C PHE A 68 -3.80 -12.31 -5.99
N SER A 69 -3.61 -11.51 -4.94
CA SER A 69 -2.47 -10.62 -4.78
C SER A 69 -1.14 -11.38 -4.70
N SER A 70 -1.16 -12.54 -4.07
CA SER A 70 0.01 -13.43 -3.99
C SER A 70 0.38 -13.99 -5.36
N GLN A 71 -0.60 -14.41 -6.17
CA GLN A 71 -0.38 -14.86 -7.54
C GLN A 71 0.15 -13.73 -8.42
N LEU A 72 -0.38 -12.52 -8.27
CA LEU A 72 0.11 -11.33 -8.99
C LEU A 72 1.57 -11.00 -8.59
N ALA A 73 1.90 -11.10 -7.30
CA ALA A 73 3.27 -10.90 -6.82
C ALA A 73 4.24 -11.94 -7.40
N ASP A 74 3.83 -13.21 -7.51
CA ASP A 74 4.65 -14.26 -8.12
C ASP A 74 4.85 -14.00 -9.62
N ALA A 75 3.79 -13.59 -10.33
CA ALA A 75 3.88 -13.20 -11.74
C ALA A 75 4.82 -11.99 -11.93
N ALA A 76 4.73 -10.98 -11.06
CA ALA A 76 5.60 -9.81 -11.11
C ALA A 76 7.07 -10.22 -10.92
N ARG A 77 7.39 -11.06 -9.93
CA ARG A 77 8.75 -11.57 -9.72
C ARG A 77 9.34 -12.29 -10.93
N GLY A 78 8.49 -12.97 -11.71
CA GLY A 78 8.92 -13.66 -12.92
C GLY A 78 9.11 -12.76 -14.15
N LEU A 79 8.57 -11.56 -14.17
CA LEU A 79 8.48 -10.71 -15.36
C LEU A 79 9.29 -9.42 -15.27
N VAL A 80 9.49 -8.85 -14.08
CA VAL A 80 10.33 -7.66 -13.93
C VAL A 80 11.81 -8.04 -13.81
N SER A 81 12.69 -7.14 -14.22
CA SER A 81 14.13 -7.38 -14.28
C SER A 81 14.88 -7.06 -12.97
N TYR A 82 14.21 -6.60 -11.96
CA TYR A 82 14.74 -6.21 -10.67
C TYR A 82 14.15 -7.03 -9.52
N GLU A 83 14.86 -7.07 -8.40
CA GLU A 83 14.41 -7.80 -7.22
C GLU A 83 13.24 -7.09 -6.53
N LEU A 84 12.21 -7.86 -6.17
CA LEU A 84 11.02 -7.39 -5.46
C LEU A 84 11.04 -7.87 -4.02
N GLY A 85 10.72 -6.96 -3.11
CA GLY A 85 10.71 -7.20 -1.67
C GLY A 85 9.72 -8.28 -1.23
N ALA A 86 9.99 -8.87 -0.08
CA ALA A 86 9.19 -9.94 0.51
C ALA A 86 7.72 -9.52 0.76
N ASN A 87 7.50 -8.24 1.05
CA ASN A 87 6.19 -7.69 1.42
C ASN A 87 5.25 -7.43 0.22
N LEU A 88 5.71 -7.63 -1.03
CA LEU A 88 4.93 -7.26 -2.23
C LEU A 88 3.50 -7.84 -2.23
N ALA A 89 3.33 -9.12 -1.88
CA ALA A 89 2.00 -9.73 -1.86
C ALA A 89 1.04 -9.02 -0.89
N PHE A 90 1.54 -8.60 0.26
CA PHE A 90 0.78 -7.86 1.28
C PHE A 90 0.45 -6.44 0.82
N THR A 91 1.42 -5.74 0.23
CA THR A 91 1.21 -4.40 -0.33
C THR A 91 0.17 -4.42 -1.45
N LEU A 92 0.24 -5.41 -2.35
CA LEU A 92 -0.76 -5.60 -3.40
C LEU A 92 -2.13 -5.95 -2.82
N ALA A 93 -2.20 -6.81 -1.80
CA ALA A 93 -3.46 -7.19 -1.17
C ALA A 93 -4.16 -5.99 -0.53
N ASP A 94 -3.44 -5.15 0.18
CA ASP A 94 -3.97 -3.90 0.75
C ASP A 94 -4.48 -2.95 -0.35
N HIS A 95 -3.68 -2.75 -1.40
CA HIS A 95 -4.06 -1.86 -2.49
C HIS A 95 -5.29 -2.37 -3.26
N ILE A 96 -5.33 -3.67 -3.56
CA ILE A 96 -6.46 -4.30 -4.27
C ILE A 96 -7.73 -4.26 -3.41
N ALA A 97 -7.64 -4.55 -2.12
CA ALA A 97 -8.77 -4.41 -1.19
C ALA A 97 -9.31 -2.97 -1.18
N PHE A 98 -8.42 -1.98 -1.19
CA PHE A 98 -8.79 -0.58 -1.25
C PHE A 98 -9.44 -0.17 -2.59
N ILE A 99 -8.96 -0.71 -3.72
CA ILE A 99 -9.61 -0.52 -5.03
C ILE A 99 -11.05 -1.09 -4.98
N ILE A 100 -11.21 -2.31 -4.47
CA ILE A 100 -12.52 -2.97 -4.36
C ILE A 100 -13.48 -2.12 -3.55
N GLN A 101 -13.06 -1.64 -2.38
CA GLN A 101 -13.88 -0.78 -1.52
C GLN A 101 -14.27 0.50 -2.25
N ARG A 102 -13.34 1.23 -2.87
CA ARG A 102 -13.63 2.47 -3.58
C ARG A 102 -14.59 2.28 -4.76
N VAL A 103 -14.44 1.19 -5.52
CA VAL A 103 -15.35 0.87 -6.63
C VAL A 103 -16.75 0.57 -6.11
N GLN A 104 -16.90 -0.13 -4.99
CA GLN A 104 -18.18 -0.37 -4.33
C GLN A 104 -18.82 0.92 -3.82
N ASP A 105 -18.02 1.86 -3.36
CA ASP A 105 -18.44 3.19 -2.90
C ASP A 105 -18.62 4.19 -4.05
N ASN A 106 -18.56 3.73 -5.31
CA ASN A 106 -18.64 4.55 -6.54
C ASN A 106 -17.58 5.66 -6.63
N MET A 107 -16.44 5.49 -5.97
CA MET A 107 -15.31 6.41 -6.04
C MET A 107 -14.29 5.95 -7.10
N ALA A 108 -14.52 6.29 -8.36
CA ALA A 108 -13.57 6.04 -9.43
C ALA A 108 -12.55 7.19 -9.52
N ILE A 109 -11.28 6.90 -9.26
CA ILE A 109 -10.19 7.88 -9.28
C ILE A 109 -9.35 7.70 -10.54
N ARG A 110 -8.99 8.80 -11.17
CA ARG A 110 -7.94 8.82 -12.21
C ARG A 110 -6.61 9.11 -11.54
N MET A 111 -5.68 8.16 -11.64
CA MET A 111 -4.35 8.33 -11.04
C MET A 111 -3.57 9.42 -11.78
N PRO A 112 -3.13 10.49 -11.09
CA PRO A 112 -2.45 11.63 -11.72
C PRO A 112 -1.14 11.25 -12.42
N PHE A 113 -0.55 10.11 -12.11
CA PHE A 113 0.72 9.61 -12.64
C PHE A 113 0.57 8.45 -13.65
N ALA A 114 -0.65 8.15 -14.10
CA ALA A 114 -0.89 6.98 -14.96
C ALA A 114 -0.10 7.04 -16.28
N HIS A 115 0.09 8.23 -16.84
CA HIS A 115 0.86 8.41 -18.08
C HIS A 115 2.34 8.12 -17.86
N ASP A 116 2.92 8.64 -16.78
CA ASP A 116 4.34 8.48 -16.47
C ASP A 116 4.68 7.02 -16.20
N ILE A 117 3.81 6.32 -15.43
CA ILE A 117 3.95 4.89 -15.17
C ILE A 117 3.87 4.08 -16.47
N ARG A 118 2.90 4.37 -17.32
CA ARG A 118 2.74 3.66 -18.59
C ARG A 118 3.97 3.79 -19.48
N TYR A 119 4.61 4.95 -19.48
CA TYR A 119 5.78 5.24 -20.32
C TYR A 119 7.06 4.68 -19.73
N SER A 120 7.30 4.92 -18.43
CA SER A 120 8.56 4.57 -17.76
C SER A 120 8.62 3.11 -17.30
N TYR A 121 7.46 2.49 -17.01
CA TYR A 121 7.32 1.14 -16.46
C TYR A 121 6.28 0.31 -17.22
N PRO A 122 6.49 0.07 -18.53
CA PRO A 122 5.49 -0.55 -19.40
C PRO A 122 5.13 -1.98 -19.00
N MET A 123 6.06 -2.74 -18.39
CA MET A 123 5.80 -4.11 -17.93
C MET A 123 4.91 -4.13 -16.70
N GLU A 124 5.19 -3.28 -15.72
CA GLU A 124 4.41 -3.14 -14.49
C GLU A 124 3.01 -2.61 -14.80
N TYR A 125 2.90 -1.65 -15.72
CA TYR A 125 1.61 -1.17 -16.19
C TYR A 125 0.81 -2.27 -16.91
N LYS A 126 1.45 -3.11 -17.71
CA LYS A 126 0.82 -4.28 -18.34
C LYS A 126 0.32 -5.28 -17.29
N LEU A 127 1.12 -5.54 -16.26
CA LEU A 127 0.70 -6.38 -15.12
C LEU A 127 -0.51 -5.78 -14.41
N GLY A 128 -0.54 -4.45 -14.19
CA GLY A 128 -1.69 -3.74 -13.65
C GLY A 128 -2.95 -3.93 -14.49
N LYS A 129 -2.85 -3.85 -15.81
CA LYS A 129 -3.99 -4.08 -16.72
C LYS A 129 -4.50 -5.53 -16.63
N LEU A 130 -3.61 -6.51 -16.66
CA LEU A 130 -3.97 -7.91 -16.50
C LEU A 130 -4.63 -8.18 -15.13
N ALA A 131 -4.13 -7.54 -14.08
CA ALA A 131 -4.73 -7.62 -12.76
C ALA A 131 -6.16 -7.08 -12.75
N ILE A 132 -6.45 -5.95 -13.40
CA ILE A 132 -7.81 -5.39 -13.51
C ILE A 132 -8.75 -6.35 -14.25
N GLU A 133 -8.32 -6.89 -15.39
CA GLU A 133 -9.12 -7.87 -16.13
C GLU A 133 -9.48 -9.06 -15.23
N ARG A 134 -8.49 -9.57 -14.50
CA ARG A 134 -8.70 -10.71 -13.61
C ARG A 134 -9.54 -10.35 -12.37
N MET A 135 -9.43 -9.13 -11.83
CA MET A 135 -10.29 -8.65 -10.75
C MET A 135 -11.76 -8.58 -11.17
N ARG A 136 -12.04 -8.09 -12.39
CA ARG A 136 -13.40 -8.06 -12.95
C ARG A 136 -14.01 -9.46 -13.05
N GLU A 137 -13.22 -10.45 -13.49
CA GLU A 137 -13.65 -11.84 -13.58
C GLU A 137 -13.88 -12.49 -12.22
N LEU A 138 -12.93 -12.33 -11.27
CA LEU A 138 -12.96 -13.02 -9.99
C LEU A 138 -13.94 -12.41 -9.00
N PHE A 139 -14.03 -11.08 -8.96
CA PHE A 139 -14.80 -10.36 -7.95
C PHE A 139 -16.11 -9.77 -8.51
N GLY A 140 -16.33 -9.83 -9.83
CA GLY A 140 -17.57 -9.37 -10.47
C GLY A 140 -17.79 -7.85 -10.36
N ILE A 141 -16.73 -7.04 -10.20
CA ILE A 141 -16.81 -5.60 -9.99
C ILE A 141 -16.25 -4.82 -11.20
N PRO A 142 -16.84 -3.67 -11.58
CA PRO A 142 -16.42 -2.89 -12.74
C PRO A 142 -15.18 -2.01 -12.42
N VAL A 143 -14.02 -2.64 -12.17
CA VAL A 143 -12.78 -1.90 -11.86
C VAL A 143 -12.37 -1.03 -13.06
N PRO A 144 -12.17 0.29 -12.88
CA PRO A 144 -11.73 1.18 -13.94
C PRO A 144 -10.30 0.86 -14.42
N GLU A 145 -10.02 1.07 -15.72
CA GLU A 145 -8.66 0.85 -16.26
C GLU A 145 -7.61 1.81 -15.67
N SER A 146 -8.05 2.97 -15.16
CA SER A 146 -7.18 3.92 -14.47
C SER A 146 -6.47 3.34 -13.24
N GLU A 147 -7.01 2.29 -12.62
CA GLU A 147 -6.39 1.62 -11.46
C GLU A 147 -5.12 0.81 -11.81
N ALA A 148 -4.88 0.55 -13.11
CA ALA A 148 -3.68 -0.16 -13.56
C ALA A 148 -2.38 0.52 -13.10
N ALA A 149 -2.36 1.86 -13.10
CA ALA A 149 -1.22 2.63 -12.65
C ALA A 149 -0.95 2.50 -11.15
N GLY A 150 -1.99 2.44 -10.33
CA GLY A 150 -1.87 2.24 -8.88
C GLY A 150 -1.30 0.85 -8.54
N ILE A 151 -1.78 -0.20 -9.24
CA ILE A 151 -1.24 -1.56 -9.09
C ILE A 151 0.21 -1.60 -9.55
N ALA A 152 0.54 -1.01 -10.70
CA ALA A 152 1.91 -0.91 -11.20
C ALA A 152 2.83 -0.20 -10.19
N MET A 153 2.34 0.90 -9.59
CA MET A 153 3.07 1.64 -8.56
C MET A 153 3.39 0.78 -7.34
N SER A 154 2.46 -0.06 -6.89
CA SER A 154 2.69 -0.98 -5.77
C SER A 154 3.82 -1.97 -6.07
N ILE A 155 3.93 -2.42 -7.33
CA ILE A 155 5.03 -3.28 -7.79
C ILE A 155 6.35 -2.50 -7.78
N ILE A 156 6.39 -1.32 -8.39
CA ILE A 156 7.57 -0.46 -8.50
C ILE A 156 8.12 -0.10 -7.12
N SER A 157 7.24 0.34 -6.21
CA SER A 157 7.61 0.72 -4.84
C SER A 157 8.16 -0.43 -4.01
N SER A 158 7.93 -1.67 -4.45
CA SER A 158 8.44 -2.88 -3.79
C SER A 158 9.83 -3.30 -4.30
N GLN A 159 10.46 -2.53 -5.18
CA GLN A 159 11.81 -2.78 -5.65
C GLN A 159 12.81 -2.74 -4.49
N VAL A 160 13.66 -3.77 -4.40
CA VAL A 160 14.78 -3.79 -3.46
C VAL A 160 15.90 -2.92 -4.01
N VAL A 161 16.07 -1.74 -3.42
CA VAL A 161 17.20 -0.85 -3.76
C VAL A 161 18.38 -1.23 -2.84
N PRO A 162 19.56 -1.60 -3.37
CA PRO A 162 20.73 -1.88 -2.56
C PRO A 162 21.05 -0.66 -1.69
N SER A 163 21.07 -0.85 -0.37
CA SER A 163 21.40 0.22 0.56
C SER A 163 22.88 0.62 0.38
N SER A 164 23.15 1.69 -0.34
CA SER A 164 24.45 2.34 -0.26
C SER A 164 24.64 2.88 1.15
N LYS A 165 25.78 2.58 1.78
CA LYS A 165 26.07 2.87 3.19
C LYS A 165 26.06 4.37 3.59
N ALA A 166 25.84 5.28 2.67
CA ALA A 166 25.61 6.69 2.94
C ALA A 166 24.25 7.09 2.38
N LYS A 167 23.29 7.42 3.24
CA LYS A 167 22.04 8.07 2.79
C LYS A 167 22.43 9.30 1.95
N SER A 168 22.01 9.34 0.70
CA SER A 168 22.23 10.49 -0.19
C SER A 168 21.64 11.77 0.43
N VAL A 169 22.07 12.94 -0.04
CA VAL A 169 21.51 14.23 0.41
C VAL A 169 20.00 14.27 0.15
N SER A 170 19.54 13.69 -0.97
CA SER A 170 18.11 13.56 -1.29
C SER A 170 17.37 12.67 -0.29
N ALA A 171 17.91 11.52 0.10
CA ALA A 171 17.28 10.65 1.09
C ALA A 171 17.12 11.33 2.45
N ARG A 172 18.12 12.13 2.91
CA ARG A 172 18.01 12.90 4.15
C ARG A 172 16.98 14.04 4.05
N ARG A 173 16.80 14.62 2.86
CA ARG A 173 15.75 15.60 2.61
C ARG A 173 14.39 14.93 2.68
N ASN A 174 14.21 13.79 2.00
CA ASN A 174 12.98 13.04 2.00
C ASN A 174 12.56 12.64 3.42
N ASP A 175 13.48 12.12 4.24
CA ASP A 175 13.22 11.78 5.65
C ASP A 175 12.72 13.00 6.46
N ARG A 176 13.33 14.17 6.27
CA ARG A 176 12.93 15.41 6.98
C ARG A 176 11.55 15.92 6.54
N VAL A 177 11.28 15.90 5.23
CA VAL A 177 9.99 16.35 4.70
C VAL A 177 8.89 15.38 5.11
N LEU A 178 9.13 14.07 5.08
CA LEU A 178 8.20 13.06 5.59
C LEU A 178 7.87 13.30 7.06
N ASP A 179 8.88 13.58 7.91
CA ASP A 179 8.66 13.87 9.32
C ASP A 179 7.86 15.19 9.53
N GLN A 180 8.11 16.20 8.71
CA GLN A 180 7.34 17.46 8.72
C GLN A 180 5.88 17.21 8.30
N CYS A 181 5.63 16.50 7.19
CA CYS A 181 4.29 16.14 6.72
C CYS A 181 3.53 15.35 7.79
N THR A 182 4.19 14.38 8.42
CA THR A 182 3.58 13.57 9.49
C THR A 182 3.15 14.46 10.67
N ARG A 183 4.00 15.39 11.09
CA ARG A 183 3.65 16.33 12.17
C ARG A 183 2.48 17.26 11.81
N ILE A 184 2.38 17.71 10.55
CA ILE A 184 1.22 18.49 10.08
C ILE A 184 -0.05 17.66 10.22
N VAL A 185 -0.04 16.40 9.76
CA VAL A 185 -1.19 15.51 9.89
C VAL A 185 -1.56 15.29 11.37
N GLU A 186 -0.59 15.02 12.25
CA GLU A 186 -0.83 14.83 13.67
C GLU A 186 -1.49 16.07 14.32
N GLN A 187 -1.04 17.28 13.95
CA GLN A 187 -1.56 18.54 14.48
C GLN A 187 -2.95 18.89 13.94
N GLU A 188 -3.12 18.85 12.61
CA GLU A 188 -4.37 19.22 11.95
C GLU A 188 -5.49 18.21 12.22
N MET A 189 -5.17 16.93 12.24
CA MET A 189 -6.14 15.86 12.47
C MET A 189 -6.32 15.54 13.96
N ARG A 190 -5.44 16.07 14.84
CA ARG A 190 -5.42 15.82 16.30
C ARG A 190 -5.29 14.34 16.63
N VAL A 191 -4.47 13.62 15.89
CA VAL A 191 -4.17 12.20 16.08
C VAL A 191 -2.71 12.02 16.44
N ARG A 192 -2.36 10.87 17.01
CA ARG A 192 -0.98 10.43 17.18
C ARG A 192 -0.71 9.25 16.26
N ILE A 193 0.20 9.42 15.31
CA ILE A 193 0.52 8.41 14.31
C ILE A 193 1.59 7.46 14.86
N ASP A 194 1.28 6.18 14.87
CA ASP A 194 2.26 5.14 15.14
C ASP A 194 3.15 4.94 13.90
N ARG A 195 4.41 5.37 14.00
CA ARG A 195 5.38 5.33 12.91
C ARG A 195 5.89 3.91 12.59
N GLU A 196 5.64 2.97 13.48
CA GLU A 196 5.94 1.56 13.26
C GLU A 196 4.74 0.80 12.65
N SER A 197 3.61 1.47 12.43
CA SER A 197 2.42 0.85 11.83
C SER A 197 2.58 0.63 10.33
N PHE A 198 1.82 -0.34 9.82
CA PHE A 198 1.67 -0.54 8.38
C PHE A 198 1.06 0.68 7.68
N ASP A 199 0.06 1.32 8.28
CA ASP A 199 -0.63 2.48 7.71
C ASP A 199 0.32 3.67 7.53
N PHE A 200 1.24 3.88 8.49
CA PHE A 200 2.30 4.87 8.32
C PHE A 200 3.30 4.48 7.22
N ALA A 201 3.73 3.23 7.16
CA ALA A 201 4.65 2.77 6.11
C ALA A 201 4.05 2.98 4.71
N ARG A 202 2.75 2.70 4.54
CA ARG A 202 2.01 2.98 3.31
C ARG A 202 1.96 4.47 2.99
N PHE A 203 1.58 5.30 3.95
CA PHE A 203 1.55 6.76 3.79
C PHE A 203 2.92 7.31 3.38
N ALA A 204 3.99 6.87 4.05
CA ALA A 204 5.36 7.25 3.73
C ALA A 204 5.77 6.89 2.30
N THR A 205 5.39 5.70 1.82
CA THR A 205 5.64 5.26 0.44
C THR A 205 4.97 6.17 -0.57
N HIS A 206 3.71 6.55 -0.36
CA HIS A 206 2.99 7.46 -1.24
C HIS A 206 3.56 8.88 -1.23
N LEU A 207 4.00 9.39 -0.08
CA LEU A 207 4.69 10.67 -0.01
C LEU A 207 6.03 10.66 -0.74
N GLN A 208 6.83 9.60 -0.59
CA GLN A 208 8.10 9.48 -1.30
C GLN A 208 7.91 9.55 -2.82
N TYR A 209 6.91 8.88 -3.34
CA TYR A 209 6.56 8.98 -4.75
C TYR A 209 6.18 10.42 -5.16
N LEU A 210 5.38 11.10 -4.33
CA LEU A 210 4.99 12.48 -4.59
C LEU A 210 6.22 13.42 -4.57
N PHE A 211 7.20 13.17 -3.69
CA PHE A 211 8.46 13.93 -3.67
C PHE A 211 9.26 13.78 -4.96
N GLU A 212 9.34 12.56 -5.50
CA GLU A 212 10.02 12.31 -6.77
C GLU A 212 9.33 13.03 -7.93
N ARG A 213 8.01 12.98 -7.95
CA ARG A 213 7.18 13.60 -8.98
C ARG A 213 7.28 15.13 -8.96
N VAL A 214 7.13 15.77 -7.80
CA VAL A 214 7.24 17.24 -7.65
C VAL A 214 8.64 17.74 -8.00
N SER A 215 9.66 16.89 -7.83
CA SER A 215 11.04 17.23 -8.21
C SER A 215 11.31 17.11 -9.72
N GLY A 216 10.39 16.52 -10.50
CA GLY A 216 10.48 16.32 -11.96
C GLY A 216 9.60 17.32 -12.74
N ASP A 217 9.80 17.34 -14.05
CA ASP A 217 9.00 18.17 -15.00
C ASP A 217 7.68 17.47 -15.42
N ALA A 218 7.03 16.72 -14.55
CA ALA A 218 5.80 16.01 -14.87
C ALA A 218 4.64 17.00 -15.04
N ALA A 219 3.93 16.91 -16.19
CA ALA A 219 2.77 17.76 -16.46
C ALA A 219 1.62 17.47 -15.48
N PRO A 220 0.91 18.49 -14.98
CA PRO A 220 -0.29 18.29 -14.18
C PRO A 220 -1.36 17.58 -15.04
N LEU A 221 -2.02 16.60 -14.45
CA LEU A 221 -3.15 15.90 -15.04
C LEU A 221 -4.44 16.41 -14.39
N GLU A 222 -5.43 16.66 -15.23
CA GLU A 222 -6.77 17.10 -14.85
C GLU A 222 -7.77 15.97 -15.10
N GLY A 223 -8.81 15.86 -14.30
CA GLY A 223 -9.90 14.93 -14.59
C GLY A 223 -10.64 14.34 -13.40
N ASN A 224 -10.36 14.81 -12.18
CA ASN A 224 -11.07 14.40 -10.98
C ASN A 224 -11.85 15.55 -10.32
N GLU A 225 -12.21 16.60 -11.06
CA GLU A 225 -12.81 17.84 -10.50
C GLU A 225 -14.05 17.55 -9.65
N ALA A 226 -14.90 16.61 -10.07
CA ALA A 226 -16.09 16.23 -9.31
C ALA A 226 -15.73 15.57 -7.95
N LEU A 227 -14.70 14.74 -7.94
CA LEU A 227 -14.22 14.07 -6.72
C LEU A 227 -13.46 15.04 -5.81
N VAL A 228 -12.66 15.95 -6.37
CA VAL A 228 -12.00 17.03 -5.62
C VAL A 228 -13.06 17.86 -4.90
N LYS A 229 -14.12 18.26 -5.63
CA LYS A 229 -15.23 19.02 -5.05
C LYS A 229 -15.92 18.23 -3.93
N SER A 230 -16.28 16.98 -4.18
CA SER A 230 -16.93 16.11 -3.17
C SER A 230 -16.05 15.94 -1.95
N MET A 231 -14.75 15.67 -2.12
CA MET A 231 -13.81 15.51 -1.02
C MET A 231 -13.66 16.79 -0.20
N ARG A 232 -13.64 17.95 -0.85
CA ARG A 232 -13.57 19.26 -0.19
C ARG A 232 -14.85 19.58 0.60
N GLU A 233 -16.03 19.17 0.08
CA GLU A 233 -17.33 19.39 0.72
C GLU A 233 -17.58 18.40 1.88
N GLU A 234 -17.29 17.12 1.67
CA GLU A 234 -17.59 16.06 2.65
C GLU A 234 -16.51 15.89 3.71
N TYR A 235 -15.24 16.13 3.35
CA TYR A 235 -14.08 15.98 4.24
C TYR A 235 -13.22 17.26 4.29
N PRO A 236 -13.80 18.44 4.62
CA PRO A 236 -13.12 19.74 4.51
C PRO A 236 -11.84 19.80 5.34
N ARG A 237 -11.82 19.15 6.52
CA ARG A 237 -10.66 19.14 7.40
C ARG A 237 -9.50 18.30 6.84
N VAL A 238 -9.82 17.14 6.24
CA VAL A 238 -8.83 16.27 5.61
C VAL A 238 -8.24 16.98 4.40
N PHE A 239 -9.08 17.62 3.58
CA PHE A 239 -8.63 18.33 2.39
C PHE A 239 -7.74 19.53 2.74
N ALA A 240 -8.11 20.33 3.76
CA ALA A 240 -7.27 21.42 4.26
C ALA A 240 -5.91 20.92 4.79
N CYS A 241 -5.90 19.79 5.50
CA CYS A 241 -4.66 19.15 5.94
C CYS A 241 -3.80 18.72 4.74
N ALA A 242 -4.40 18.18 3.66
CA ALA A 242 -3.69 17.83 2.44
C ALA A 242 -3.07 19.07 1.75
N GLU A 243 -3.77 20.21 1.76
CA GLU A 243 -3.23 21.47 1.26
C GLU A 243 -2.02 21.95 2.08
N ASP A 244 -2.04 21.79 3.41
CA ASP A 244 -0.92 22.16 4.28
C ASP A 244 0.30 21.26 4.09
N VAL A 245 0.07 19.95 3.97
CA VAL A 245 1.10 18.96 3.60
C VAL A 245 1.66 19.28 2.22
N GLY A 246 0.80 19.59 1.25
CA GLY A 246 1.19 19.99 -0.10
C GLY A 246 2.10 21.21 -0.11
N ARG A 247 1.77 22.25 0.69
CA ARG A 247 2.62 23.43 0.85
C ARG A 247 4.00 23.11 1.44
N ALA A 248 4.08 22.21 2.39
CA ALA A 248 5.36 21.76 2.96
C ALA A 248 6.22 21.05 1.93
N ILE A 249 5.61 20.24 1.07
CA ILE A 249 6.28 19.52 -0.03
C ILE A 249 6.80 20.51 -1.06
N THR A 250 5.94 21.39 -1.60
CA THR A 250 6.31 22.37 -2.62
C THR A 250 7.36 23.38 -2.13
N THR A 251 7.31 23.77 -0.84
CA THR A 251 8.35 24.59 -0.22
C THR A 251 9.71 23.89 -0.20
N SER A 252 9.72 22.57 -0.05
CA SER A 252 10.97 21.78 0.07
C SER A 252 11.55 21.38 -1.27
N TYR A 253 10.73 21.09 -2.27
CA TYR A 253 11.15 20.55 -3.57
C TYR A 253 11.00 21.55 -4.72
N GLY A 254 10.24 22.61 -4.53
CA GLY A 254 9.78 23.50 -5.61
C GLY A 254 8.53 22.93 -6.30
N GLY A 255 8.16 23.53 -7.42
CA GLY A 255 7.00 23.08 -8.22
C GLY A 255 5.65 23.46 -7.59
N GLU A 256 4.60 22.91 -8.19
CA GLU A 256 3.21 23.07 -7.76
C GLU A 256 2.56 21.68 -7.70
N LEU A 257 1.60 21.51 -6.79
CA LEU A 257 0.75 20.32 -6.72
C LEU A 257 -0.58 20.61 -7.40
N ALA A 258 -0.97 19.75 -8.33
CA ALA A 258 -2.29 19.80 -8.94
C ALA A 258 -3.38 19.40 -7.94
N GLU A 259 -4.64 19.81 -8.17
CA GLU A 259 -5.77 19.43 -7.32
C GLU A 259 -5.97 17.91 -7.26
N ASP A 260 -5.69 17.18 -8.34
CA ASP A 260 -5.73 15.72 -8.37
C ASP A 260 -4.70 15.07 -7.43
N GLU A 261 -3.54 15.71 -7.24
CA GLU A 261 -2.52 15.25 -6.30
C GLU A 261 -2.93 15.53 -4.84
N LEU A 262 -3.59 16.66 -4.60
CA LEU A 262 -4.18 16.97 -3.30
C LEU A 262 -5.33 16.02 -2.95
N LEU A 263 -6.16 15.65 -3.93
CA LEU A 263 -7.18 14.61 -3.77
C LEU A 263 -6.54 13.28 -3.37
N TYR A 264 -5.51 12.85 -4.10
CA TYR A 264 -4.79 11.61 -3.81
C TYR A 264 -4.17 11.62 -2.41
N LEU A 265 -3.52 12.73 -2.05
CA LEU A 265 -2.95 12.93 -0.73
C LEU A 265 -4.01 12.90 0.39
N SER A 266 -5.16 13.55 0.16
CA SER A 266 -6.25 13.56 1.14
C SER A 266 -6.85 12.17 1.40
N LEU A 267 -6.94 11.31 0.39
CA LEU A 267 -7.36 9.92 0.59
C LEU A 267 -6.40 9.13 1.47
N HIS A 268 -5.09 9.34 1.31
CA HIS A 268 -4.09 8.67 2.14
C HIS A 268 -4.06 9.23 3.56
N ILE A 269 -4.27 10.53 3.74
CA ILE A 269 -4.41 11.14 5.07
C ILE A 269 -5.66 10.61 5.77
N ASN A 270 -6.81 10.58 5.08
CA ASN A 270 -8.05 10.06 5.64
C ASN A 270 -7.87 8.61 6.12
N ARG A 271 -7.33 7.75 5.26
CA ARG A 271 -7.09 6.34 5.59
C ARG A 271 -6.10 6.15 6.75
N LEU A 272 -5.08 7.02 6.87
CA LEU A 272 -4.14 7.00 7.98
C LEU A 272 -4.82 7.37 9.30
N CYS A 273 -5.78 8.31 9.28
CA CYS A 273 -6.45 8.81 10.46
C CYS A 273 -7.63 7.94 10.92
N GLU A 274 -8.40 7.32 10.01
CA GLU A 274 -9.57 6.48 10.35
C GLU A 274 -9.23 5.35 11.31
N LYS A 275 -8.06 4.72 11.18
CA LYS A 275 -7.62 3.63 12.06
C LYS A 275 -7.12 4.11 13.43
N VAL A 276 -6.71 5.38 13.53
CA VAL A 276 -6.26 5.97 14.81
C VAL A 276 -7.47 6.37 15.67
N GLU A 277 -8.58 6.76 15.04
CA GLU A 277 -9.82 7.16 15.73
C GLU A 277 -10.68 5.96 16.20
N ALA A 278 -10.42 4.75 15.70
CA ALA A 278 -11.09 3.55 16.20
C ALA A 278 -10.64 3.29 17.64
N PRO A 279 -11.48 3.57 18.68
CA PRO A 279 -11.09 3.28 20.05
C PRO A 279 -10.87 1.79 20.17
N GLY A 280 -9.72 1.40 20.67
CA GLY A 280 -9.37 0.01 20.94
C GLY A 280 -10.53 -0.70 21.59
N GLY A 281 -11.13 -1.65 20.88
CA GLY A 281 -12.10 -2.59 21.42
C GLY A 281 -11.46 -3.43 22.50
N GLY A 282 -11.26 -2.81 23.67
CA GLY A 282 -10.94 -3.49 24.89
C GLY A 282 -12.26 -3.92 25.55
N ARG A 283 -12.65 -5.18 25.36
CA ARG A 283 -13.30 -6.00 26.40
C ARG A 283 -13.22 -7.46 26.01
#